data_1824085518191fc438db363b0f343b4b
#
_entry.id   1824085518191fc438db363b0f343b4b
#
_cell.length_a   1.000
_cell.length_b   1.000
_cell.length_c   1.000
_cell.angle_alpha   90.00
_cell.angle_beta   90.00
_cell.angle_gamma   90.00
#
_symmetry.space_group_name_H-M   'P 1'
#
loop_
_entity.id
_entity.type
_entity.pdbx_description
1 polymer ?
#
loop_
_entity_poly.entity_id
_entity_poly.type
_entity_poly.pdbx_seq_one_letter_code
_entity_poly.pdbx_strand_id
1 'polypeptide(L)'
;MSLKVPKANNLQLFKDGYKHLSGLEDAVLRNIQAVSELSDLVRTSFGPNGRNKLLINHLGKLFVTSDAATIIREVEVVHPAAKLLVMASQAQEVEMGDATNTVIILAGELLKKAEHLLIMGLHPSEITRGYELACKKGLEELEKLSKSSLPTPLTQDSLATALKPAIASKQYGFEDTLSSLVAEAALAVMPPNPKNFNVDNVRVVKIMGGSLAGSRVVRGMVFGREPEGMIKKVNKAKVAVFTCALDIAQTETKGTVLIHNKEEMLNFTAGEEKHLEKVRPVVCSLAPEMLRTMQIFQEIADSGVKVVIAGSTVGELALHFLNRLGIAVLKVLSKFDLRRLCRVVNATPLARVGAPTAEEAGYVDVFESIEIGGDRVTVVRQLVESDEGFDPTDKSAEKTRTATIVLRGATSNLLDDLERAVDDGVNVIKALLKDGRLVPGAGATELELAKRVDVYGSGLKGLSQHAVRRWATALEVVPRTLAENALGGSEGNEVVSRLWAKHEQDGGEVFGVDVEAESDGTLSAVDHKILDSLAAKSWAIRLATEAAVSVLSVDSIIMSKPAGGPKIPQQAGNWDDDD
;
A
#
# COMPACT_ATOMS: atom_id res chain seq x y z
N MET A 1 56.18 36.17 25.86
CA MET A 1 54.88 36.80 25.43
C MET A 1 54.36 36.04 24.22
N SER A 2 53.38 35.19 24.41
CA SER A 2 52.75 34.51 23.30
C SER A 2 51.66 35.42 22.71
N LEU A 3 51.86 35.82 21.46
CA LEU A 3 50.85 36.56 20.69
C LEU A 3 49.58 35.70 20.54
N LYS A 4 48.53 36.05 21.30
CA LYS A 4 47.19 35.51 21.08
C LYS A 4 46.66 36.10 19.76
N VAL A 5 46.64 35.30 18.70
CA VAL A 5 45.92 35.63 17.48
C VAL A 5 44.44 35.80 17.82
N PRO A 6 43.80 36.94 17.52
CA PRO A 6 42.37 37.09 17.75
C PRO A 6 41.63 36.04 16.91
N LYS A 7 40.84 35.19 17.55
CA LYS A 7 39.88 34.36 16.85
C LYS A 7 38.95 35.30 16.08
N ALA A 8 38.92 35.19 14.77
CA ALA A 8 37.93 35.86 13.94
C ALA A 8 36.55 35.57 14.52
N ASN A 9 35.81 36.60 14.89
CA ASN A 9 34.39 36.47 15.24
C ASN A 9 33.70 35.88 13.99
N ASN A 10 33.32 34.62 14.06
CA ASN A 10 32.43 34.06 13.08
C ASN A 10 31.17 34.91 13.11
N LEU A 11 30.93 35.66 12.04
CA LEU A 11 29.66 36.33 11.81
C LEU A 11 28.55 35.28 12.04
N GLN A 12 27.73 35.53 13.07
CA GLN A 12 26.55 34.73 13.33
C GLN A 12 25.55 34.95 12.18
N LEU A 13 25.73 34.21 11.09
CA LEU A 13 24.84 34.24 9.94
C LEU A 13 23.47 33.63 10.25
N PHE A 14 23.38 32.83 11.30
CA PHE A 14 22.18 32.05 11.65
C PHE A 14 21.78 32.29 13.12
N LYS A 15 20.48 32.12 13.42
CA LYS A 15 19.96 32.25 14.81
C LYS A 15 20.53 31.19 15.74
N ASP A 16 20.65 31.50 17.03
CA ASP A 16 21.08 30.55 18.05
C ASP A 16 20.28 29.25 18.04
N GLY A 17 21.00 28.12 18.10
CA GLY A 17 20.42 26.78 18.17
C GLY A 17 20.32 26.05 16.83
N TYR A 18 20.81 26.59 15.71
CA TYR A 18 20.99 25.81 14.48
C TYR A 18 22.29 24.98 14.56
N LYS A 19 22.30 23.85 13.85
CA LYS A 19 23.48 23.00 13.68
C LYS A 19 23.97 23.08 12.25
N HIS A 20 25.26 23.36 12.06
CA HIS A 20 25.92 23.36 10.76
C HIS A 20 27.06 22.36 10.78
N LEU A 21 26.99 21.37 9.89
CA LEU A 21 28.02 20.37 9.67
C LEU A 21 28.48 20.53 8.24
N SER A 22 29.79 20.69 8.03
CA SER A 22 30.38 20.90 6.71
C SER A 22 31.69 20.13 6.56
N GLY A 23 32.02 19.80 5.30
CA GLY A 23 33.22 19.05 4.97
C GLY A 23 33.03 17.55 4.91
N LEU A 24 34.06 16.85 4.42
CA LEU A 24 34.02 15.43 4.15
C LEU A 24 33.71 14.61 5.41
N GLU A 25 34.43 14.88 6.53
CA GLU A 25 34.30 14.10 7.76
C GLU A 25 32.99 14.38 8.51
N ASP A 26 32.60 15.64 8.60
CA ASP A 26 31.47 16.05 9.43
C ASP A 26 30.10 15.91 8.73
N ALA A 27 30.03 16.06 7.41
CA ALA A 27 28.78 15.99 6.68
C ALA A 27 28.67 14.72 5.84
N VAL A 28 29.60 14.48 4.92
CA VAL A 28 29.47 13.40 3.92
C VAL A 28 29.56 12.03 4.58
N LEU A 29 30.58 11.77 5.40
CA LEU A 29 30.75 10.47 6.07
C LEU A 29 29.64 10.17 7.06
N ARG A 30 29.14 11.18 7.80
CA ARG A 30 27.99 11.01 8.69
C ARG A 30 26.69 10.71 7.94
N ASN A 31 26.50 11.34 6.76
CA ASN A 31 25.39 11.02 5.89
C ASN A 31 25.42 9.56 5.43
N ILE A 32 26.60 9.10 5.01
CA ILE A 32 26.81 7.71 4.59
C ILE A 32 26.54 6.77 5.76
N GLN A 33 27.08 7.05 6.95
CA GLN A 33 26.86 6.22 8.12
C GLN A 33 25.38 6.12 8.47
N ALA A 34 24.64 7.23 8.52
CA ALA A 34 23.22 7.23 8.87
C ALA A 34 22.37 6.42 7.87
N VAL A 35 22.67 6.51 6.57
CA VAL A 35 22.01 5.71 5.55
C VAL A 35 22.39 4.23 5.65
N SER A 36 23.65 3.95 5.95
CA SER A 36 24.18 2.59 6.13
C SER A 36 23.50 1.89 7.30
N GLU A 37 23.35 2.56 8.44
CA GLU A 37 22.65 2.04 9.63
C GLU A 37 21.18 1.71 9.32
N LEU A 38 20.49 2.58 8.58
CA LEU A 38 19.12 2.31 8.13
C LEU A 38 19.05 1.10 7.19
N SER A 39 19.99 0.98 6.27
CA SER A 39 20.09 -0.17 5.36
C SER A 39 20.35 -1.47 6.11
N ASP A 40 21.25 -1.48 7.08
CA ASP A 40 21.57 -2.66 7.89
C ASP A 40 20.40 -3.12 8.76
N LEU A 41 19.56 -2.17 9.23
CA LEU A 41 18.34 -2.49 9.95
C LEU A 41 17.35 -3.28 9.09
N VAL A 42 17.23 -2.96 7.81
CA VAL A 42 16.29 -3.62 6.88
C VAL A 42 16.88 -4.89 6.26
N ARG A 43 18.21 -5.01 6.17
CA ARG A 43 18.91 -6.13 5.50
C ARG A 43 18.44 -7.51 5.96
N THR A 44 18.22 -7.71 7.26
CA THR A 44 17.78 -8.98 7.83
C THR A 44 16.31 -9.34 7.58
N SER A 45 15.52 -8.43 6.99
CA SER A 45 14.14 -8.70 6.56
C SER A 45 14.01 -8.98 5.06
N PHE A 46 15.14 -9.11 4.34
CA PHE A 46 15.17 -9.31 2.90
C PHE A 46 15.03 -10.78 2.51
N GLY A 47 14.19 -11.04 1.51
CA GLY A 47 14.00 -12.36 0.90
C GLY A 47 13.03 -13.27 1.67
N PRO A 48 12.79 -14.50 1.15
CA PRO A 48 11.82 -15.45 1.72
C PRO A 48 12.13 -15.83 3.18
N ASN A 49 13.41 -15.99 3.51
CA ASN A 49 13.89 -16.30 4.86
C ASN A 49 14.15 -15.03 5.70
N GLY A 50 13.67 -13.87 5.24
CA GLY A 50 13.75 -12.61 5.96
C GLY A 50 12.98 -12.67 7.28
N ARG A 51 13.56 -12.08 8.35
CA ARG A 51 12.95 -12.04 9.67
C ARG A 51 12.10 -10.81 9.86
N ASN A 52 10.88 -11.00 10.38
CA ASN A 52 9.99 -9.91 10.70
C ASN A 52 10.56 -8.99 11.76
N LYS A 53 10.30 -7.69 11.62
CA LYS A 53 10.62 -6.67 12.62
C LYS A 53 9.38 -6.36 13.44
N LEU A 54 9.57 -6.24 14.75
CA LEU A 54 8.56 -5.76 15.67
C LEU A 54 8.74 -4.25 15.84
N LEU A 55 7.73 -3.49 15.47
CA LEU A 55 7.74 -2.02 15.54
C LEU A 55 6.64 -1.56 16.47
N ILE A 56 6.94 -0.53 17.26
CA ILE A 56 5.97 0.17 18.09
C ILE A 56 6.03 1.63 17.67
N ASN A 57 4.93 2.14 17.12
CA ASN A 57 4.89 3.53 16.68
C ASN A 57 4.60 4.48 17.88
N HIS A 58 4.65 5.81 17.62
CA HIS A 58 4.39 6.85 18.62
C HIS A 58 2.99 6.76 19.27
N LEU A 59 2.03 6.08 18.64
CA LEU A 59 0.68 5.83 19.18
C LEU A 59 0.60 4.54 20.01
N GLY A 60 1.72 3.82 20.20
CA GLY A 60 1.75 2.54 20.89
C GLY A 60 1.17 1.37 20.08
N LYS A 61 0.87 1.56 18.79
CA LYS A 61 0.41 0.48 17.91
C LYS A 61 1.57 -0.41 17.53
N LEU A 62 1.35 -1.73 17.63
CA LEU A 62 2.33 -2.76 17.36
C LEU A 62 2.19 -3.26 15.92
N PHE A 63 3.31 -3.31 15.20
CA PHE A 63 3.41 -3.85 13.84
C PHE A 63 4.46 -4.96 13.82
N VAL A 64 4.14 -6.07 13.19
CA VAL A 64 5.08 -7.16 12.90
C VAL A 64 5.13 -7.31 11.40
N THR A 65 6.26 -7.02 10.77
CA THR A 65 6.37 -7.07 9.30
C THR A 65 7.80 -7.24 8.83
N SER A 66 7.98 -7.80 7.64
CA SER A 66 9.23 -7.83 6.87
C SER A 66 9.27 -6.75 5.78
N ASP A 67 8.16 -6.05 5.52
CA ASP A 67 8.08 -5.04 4.48
C ASP A 67 8.87 -3.78 4.84
N ALA A 68 9.90 -3.45 4.03
CA ALA A 68 10.77 -2.30 4.28
C ALA A 68 10.04 -0.96 4.19
N ALA A 69 9.09 -0.80 3.28
CA ALA A 69 8.35 0.44 3.14
C ALA A 69 7.54 0.75 4.40
N THR A 70 6.91 -0.27 4.99
CA THR A 70 6.21 -0.15 6.27
C THR A 70 7.19 0.09 7.42
N ILE A 71 8.32 -0.66 7.48
CA ILE A 71 9.33 -0.50 8.53
C ILE A 71 9.81 0.95 8.59
N ILE A 72 10.27 1.51 7.47
CA ILE A 72 10.85 2.86 7.45
C ILE A 72 9.80 3.98 7.57
N ARG A 73 8.54 3.71 7.25
CA ARG A 73 7.44 4.66 7.45
C ARG A 73 7.06 4.80 8.91
N GLU A 74 7.00 3.68 9.64
CA GLU A 74 6.65 3.65 11.07
C GLU A 74 7.83 4.01 11.98
N VAL A 75 9.08 3.84 11.51
CA VAL A 75 10.29 4.31 12.19
C VAL A 75 10.47 5.80 11.90
N GLU A 76 10.41 6.63 12.91
CA GLU A 76 10.64 8.08 12.79
C GLU A 76 12.11 8.38 12.49
N VAL A 77 12.45 8.46 11.21
CA VAL A 77 13.79 8.80 10.76
C VAL A 77 14.02 10.30 10.91
N VAL A 78 14.98 10.68 11.76
CA VAL A 78 15.30 12.10 12.05
C VAL A 78 16.36 12.63 11.08
N HIS A 79 17.36 11.79 10.70
CA HIS A 79 18.48 12.24 9.91
C HIS A 79 18.09 12.62 8.47
N PRO A 80 18.48 13.82 7.97
CA PRO A 80 18.03 14.31 6.65
C PRO A 80 18.41 13.38 5.48
N ALA A 81 19.66 12.88 5.47
CA ALA A 81 20.13 11.97 4.42
C ALA A 81 19.36 10.64 4.42
N ALA A 82 19.05 10.09 5.59
CA ALA A 82 18.25 8.88 5.69
C ALA A 82 16.79 9.12 5.20
N LYS A 83 16.24 10.34 5.35
CA LYS A 83 14.94 10.71 4.77
C LYS A 83 14.93 10.67 3.25
N LEU A 84 16.04 10.98 2.58
CA LEU A 84 16.12 10.85 1.12
C LEU A 84 15.95 9.38 0.69
N LEU A 85 16.53 8.45 1.45
CA LEU A 85 16.36 7.02 1.19
C LEU A 85 14.92 6.55 1.46
N VAL A 86 14.29 7.06 2.52
CA VAL A 86 12.86 6.82 2.79
C VAL A 86 12.00 7.26 1.62
N MET A 87 12.25 8.46 1.07
CA MET A 87 11.51 8.97 -0.10
C MET A 87 11.72 8.10 -1.34
N ALA A 88 12.94 7.62 -1.60
CA ALA A 88 13.22 6.73 -2.72
C ALA A 88 12.48 5.38 -2.58
N SER A 89 12.45 4.80 -1.40
CA SER A 89 11.70 3.56 -1.14
C SER A 89 10.19 3.77 -1.27
N GLN A 90 9.65 4.88 -0.78
CA GLN A 90 8.23 5.23 -0.96
C GLN A 90 7.87 5.46 -2.44
N ALA A 91 8.77 6.07 -3.22
CA ALA A 91 8.57 6.21 -4.67
C ALA A 91 8.50 4.84 -5.36
N GLN A 92 9.34 3.89 -4.96
CA GLN A 92 9.28 2.51 -5.45
C GLN A 92 7.96 1.82 -5.09
N GLU A 93 7.50 1.98 -3.84
CA GLU A 93 6.22 1.43 -3.36
C GLU A 93 5.03 1.94 -4.20
N VAL A 94 4.96 3.24 -4.46
CA VAL A 94 3.87 3.86 -5.23
C VAL A 94 3.87 3.45 -6.70
N GLU A 95 5.05 3.36 -7.32
CA GLU A 95 5.17 3.08 -8.76
C GLU A 95 5.04 1.59 -9.08
N MET A 96 5.77 0.73 -8.34
CA MET A 96 5.92 -0.70 -8.61
C MET A 96 5.30 -1.60 -7.56
N GLY A 97 5.20 -1.14 -6.31
CA GLY A 97 4.67 -1.89 -5.16
C GLY A 97 5.63 -2.91 -4.57
N ASP A 98 6.68 -3.29 -5.29
CA ASP A 98 7.65 -4.31 -4.88
C ASP A 98 9.09 -3.80 -4.99
N ALA A 99 10.06 -4.58 -4.50
CA ALA A 99 11.49 -4.29 -4.47
C ALA A 99 11.91 -3.09 -3.61
N THR A 100 11.08 -2.68 -2.64
CA THR A 100 11.37 -1.59 -1.70
C THR A 100 12.59 -1.88 -0.84
N ASN A 101 12.74 -3.12 -0.35
CA ASN A 101 13.91 -3.60 0.39
C ASN A 101 15.18 -3.50 -0.47
N THR A 102 15.09 -3.87 -1.76
CA THR A 102 16.22 -3.83 -2.70
C THR A 102 16.74 -2.42 -2.87
N VAL A 103 15.85 -1.41 -2.99
CA VAL A 103 16.25 0.00 -3.09
C VAL A 103 17.08 0.43 -1.88
N ILE A 104 16.63 0.10 -0.68
CA ILE A 104 17.30 0.52 0.57
C ILE A 104 18.66 -0.17 0.72
N ILE A 105 18.70 -1.48 0.50
CA ILE A 105 19.92 -2.28 0.67
C ILE A 105 20.96 -1.88 -0.37
N LEU A 106 20.55 -1.73 -1.63
CA LEU A 106 21.45 -1.34 -2.71
C LEU A 106 21.98 0.09 -2.52
N ALA A 107 21.12 1.06 -2.15
CA ALA A 107 21.57 2.43 -1.90
C ALA A 107 22.56 2.49 -0.72
N GLY A 108 22.30 1.75 0.36
CA GLY A 108 23.22 1.65 1.50
C GLY A 108 24.57 1.07 1.09
N GLU A 109 24.58 0.01 0.29
CA GLU A 109 25.84 -0.61 -0.18
C GLU A 109 26.59 0.30 -1.17
N LEU A 110 25.87 0.99 -2.08
CA LEU A 110 26.48 1.99 -2.96
C LEU A 110 27.22 3.08 -2.17
N LEU A 111 26.61 3.56 -1.09
CA LEU A 111 27.23 4.56 -0.23
C LEU A 111 28.41 3.99 0.56
N LYS A 112 28.35 2.75 1.07
CA LYS A 112 29.49 2.06 1.69
C LYS A 112 30.66 1.91 0.71
N LYS A 113 30.40 1.57 -0.55
CA LYS A 113 31.46 1.50 -1.58
C LYS A 113 31.99 2.87 -1.97
N ALA A 114 31.15 3.92 -1.94
CA ALA A 114 31.58 5.30 -2.16
C ALA A 114 32.48 5.81 -1.04
N GLU A 115 32.20 5.45 0.21
CA GLU A 115 33.05 5.81 1.37
C GLU A 115 34.51 5.42 1.17
N HIS A 116 34.77 4.22 0.68
CA HIS A 116 36.13 3.77 0.39
C HIS A 116 36.81 4.63 -0.68
N LEU A 117 36.07 5.08 -1.70
CA LEU A 117 36.61 5.96 -2.75
C LEU A 117 36.89 7.38 -2.23
N LEU A 118 36.03 7.88 -1.36
CA LEU A 118 36.22 9.19 -0.71
C LEU A 118 37.45 9.21 0.19
N ILE A 119 37.65 8.15 0.99
CA ILE A 119 38.83 7.98 1.83
C ILE A 119 40.13 7.87 0.98
N MET A 120 40.05 7.25 -0.21
CA MET A 120 41.16 7.22 -1.16
C MET A 120 41.43 8.58 -1.83
N GLY A 121 40.61 9.59 -1.59
CA GLY A 121 40.79 10.95 -2.10
C GLY A 121 40.07 11.25 -3.42
N LEU A 122 39.16 10.38 -3.90
CA LEU A 122 38.32 10.73 -5.04
C LEU A 122 37.31 11.81 -4.65
N HIS A 123 37.14 12.79 -5.53
CA HIS A 123 36.16 13.85 -5.31
C HIS A 123 34.73 13.31 -5.48
N PRO A 124 33.76 13.71 -4.64
CA PRO A 124 32.37 13.24 -4.73
C PRO A 124 31.76 13.37 -6.11
N SER A 125 32.05 14.46 -6.86
CA SER A 125 31.53 14.68 -8.21
C SER A 125 32.00 13.64 -9.24
N GLU A 126 33.21 13.09 -9.09
CA GLU A 126 33.69 12.01 -9.95
C GLU A 126 33.00 10.68 -9.62
N ILE A 127 32.67 10.45 -8.35
CA ILE A 127 31.95 9.27 -7.91
C ILE A 127 30.50 9.34 -8.42
N THR A 128 29.82 10.46 -8.25
CA THR A 128 28.43 10.64 -8.73
C THR A 128 28.34 10.47 -10.24
N ARG A 129 29.24 11.09 -11.01
CA ARG A 129 29.31 10.91 -12.46
C ARG A 129 29.56 9.46 -12.88
N GLY A 130 30.45 8.75 -12.15
CA GLY A 130 30.71 7.34 -12.40
C GLY A 130 29.48 6.45 -12.10
N TYR A 131 28.74 6.76 -11.03
CA TYR A 131 27.52 6.04 -10.67
C TYR A 131 26.39 6.27 -11.68
N GLU A 132 26.21 7.48 -12.20
CA GLU A 132 25.25 7.77 -13.26
C GLU A 132 25.58 7.01 -14.56
N LEU A 133 26.86 6.98 -14.95
CA LEU A 133 27.32 6.21 -16.11
C LEU A 133 27.08 4.71 -15.91
N ALA A 134 27.39 4.19 -14.73
CA ALA A 134 27.19 2.78 -14.38
C ALA A 134 25.69 2.41 -14.40
N CYS A 135 24.84 3.25 -13.81
CA CYS A 135 23.39 3.05 -13.81
C CYS A 135 22.84 3.01 -15.24
N LYS A 136 23.19 3.98 -16.07
CA LYS A 136 22.75 4.01 -17.47
C LYS A 136 23.17 2.74 -18.21
N LYS A 137 24.44 2.33 -18.07
CA LYS A 137 24.94 1.11 -18.70
C LYS A 137 24.29 -0.14 -18.13
N GLY A 138 24.09 -0.20 -16.81
CA GLY A 138 23.40 -1.30 -16.13
C GLY A 138 21.97 -1.49 -16.65
N LEU A 139 21.22 -0.40 -16.83
CA LEU A 139 19.86 -0.46 -17.38
C LEU A 139 19.83 -0.96 -18.83
N GLU A 140 20.80 -0.55 -19.68
CA GLU A 140 20.94 -1.05 -21.04
C GLU A 140 21.25 -2.56 -21.08
N GLU A 141 22.09 -3.06 -20.18
CA GLU A 141 22.41 -4.49 -20.08
C GLU A 141 21.26 -5.30 -19.45
N LEU A 142 20.51 -4.71 -18.50
CA LEU A 142 19.34 -5.33 -17.91
C LEU A 142 18.27 -5.65 -18.96
N GLU A 143 18.04 -4.77 -19.92
CA GLU A 143 17.09 -5.01 -21.02
C GLU A 143 17.49 -6.24 -21.86
N LYS A 144 18.79 -6.50 -22.02
CA LYS A 144 19.31 -7.66 -22.76
C LYS A 144 19.17 -8.97 -22.00
N LEU A 145 19.03 -8.92 -20.68
CA LEU A 145 18.88 -10.10 -19.81
C LEU A 145 17.43 -10.60 -19.77
N SER A 146 16.48 -9.93 -20.40
CA SER A 146 15.11 -10.41 -20.49
C SER A 146 15.05 -11.74 -21.26
N LYS A 147 14.77 -12.84 -20.57
CA LYS A 147 14.71 -14.20 -21.13
C LYS A 147 13.31 -14.63 -21.50
N SER A 148 12.30 -14.08 -20.84
CA SER A 148 10.90 -14.48 -20.99
C SER A 148 9.97 -13.29 -20.91
N SER A 149 8.77 -13.48 -21.44
CA SER A 149 7.68 -12.52 -21.32
C SER A 149 6.39 -13.25 -20.96
N LEU A 150 5.47 -12.55 -20.34
CA LEU A 150 4.16 -13.09 -20.03
C LEU A 150 3.46 -13.55 -21.30
N PRO A 151 2.91 -14.79 -21.30
CA PRO A 151 2.16 -15.30 -22.45
C PRO A 151 0.86 -14.52 -22.66
N THR A 152 0.51 -14.31 -23.90
CA THR A 152 -0.80 -13.76 -24.31
C THR A 152 -1.57 -14.85 -25.06
N PRO A 153 -2.81 -15.21 -24.67
CA PRO A 153 -3.67 -14.63 -23.64
C PRO A 153 -3.23 -14.94 -22.21
N LEU A 154 -3.53 -14.00 -21.28
CA LEU A 154 -3.24 -14.15 -19.86
C LEU A 154 -4.10 -15.25 -19.23
N THR A 155 -3.47 -16.20 -18.57
CA THR A 155 -4.14 -17.25 -17.80
C THR A 155 -3.88 -17.07 -16.31
N GLN A 156 -4.76 -17.64 -15.48
CA GLN A 156 -4.57 -17.59 -14.03
C GLN A 156 -3.23 -18.19 -13.61
N ASP A 157 -2.86 -19.35 -14.19
CA ASP A 157 -1.60 -20.04 -13.85
C ASP A 157 -0.36 -19.23 -14.27
N SER A 158 -0.41 -18.54 -15.41
CA SER A 158 0.70 -17.71 -15.86
C SER A 158 0.93 -16.51 -14.97
N LEU A 159 -0.16 -15.86 -14.54
CA LEU A 159 -0.08 -14.75 -13.58
C LEU A 159 0.35 -15.23 -12.21
N ALA A 160 -0.22 -16.33 -11.70
CA ALA A 160 0.16 -16.90 -10.42
C ALA A 160 1.65 -17.27 -10.38
N THR A 161 2.17 -17.88 -11.45
CA THR A 161 3.62 -18.22 -11.54
C THR A 161 4.49 -16.97 -11.51
N ALA A 162 4.11 -15.89 -12.22
CA ALA A 162 4.87 -14.66 -12.23
C ALA A 162 4.79 -13.87 -10.90
N LEU A 163 3.74 -14.11 -10.10
CA LEU A 163 3.54 -13.47 -8.79
C LEU A 163 4.24 -14.20 -7.64
N LYS A 164 4.47 -15.52 -7.78
CA LYS A 164 5.06 -16.33 -6.70
C LYS A 164 6.30 -15.71 -6.08
N PRO A 165 7.33 -15.26 -6.83
CA PRO A 165 8.54 -14.71 -6.23
C PRO A 165 8.30 -13.46 -5.38
N ALA A 166 7.41 -12.58 -5.85
CA ALA A 166 7.07 -11.35 -5.14
C ALA A 166 6.32 -11.65 -3.82
N ILE A 167 5.37 -12.59 -3.85
CA ILE A 167 4.60 -12.98 -2.66
C ILE A 167 5.46 -13.81 -1.70
N ALA A 168 6.30 -14.73 -2.20
CA ALA A 168 7.20 -15.54 -1.38
C ALA A 168 8.21 -14.69 -0.61
N SER A 169 8.64 -13.55 -1.16
CA SER A 169 9.52 -12.61 -0.47
C SER A 169 8.90 -11.99 0.80
N LYS A 170 7.56 -12.00 0.92
CA LYS A 170 6.81 -11.43 2.04
C LYS A 170 6.20 -12.52 2.93
N GLN A 171 5.62 -13.55 2.34
CA GLN A 171 4.87 -14.61 3.03
C GLN A 171 5.25 -15.98 2.47
N TYR A 172 6.44 -16.46 2.89
CA TYR A 172 6.94 -17.77 2.52
C TYR A 172 6.07 -18.89 3.08
N GLY A 173 5.77 -19.90 2.26
CA GLY A 173 4.89 -21.04 2.59
C GLY A 173 3.40 -20.80 2.30
N PHE A 174 2.98 -19.58 1.95
CA PHE A 174 1.62 -19.24 1.55
C PHE A 174 1.51 -18.72 0.11
N GLU A 175 2.62 -18.72 -0.62
CA GLU A 175 2.74 -18.14 -1.96
C GLU A 175 1.80 -18.79 -2.96
N ASP A 176 1.57 -20.10 -2.90
CA ASP A 176 0.69 -20.83 -3.84
C ASP A 176 -0.77 -20.37 -3.70
N THR A 177 -1.23 -20.28 -2.46
CA THR A 177 -2.61 -19.87 -2.17
C THR A 177 -2.82 -18.40 -2.51
N LEU A 178 -1.90 -17.53 -2.07
CA LEU A 178 -2.03 -16.08 -2.28
C LEU A 178 -1.88 -15.70 -3.74
N SER A 179 -0.91 -16.27 -4.47
CA SER A 179 -0.72 -15.99 -5.89
C SER A 179 -1.92 -16.38 -6.73
N SER A 180 -2.54 -17.53 -6.42
CA SER A 180 -3.76 -17.97 -7.08
C SER A 180 -4.94 -17.03 -6.82
N LEU A 181 -5.16 -16.61 -5.56
CA LEU A 181 -6.22 -15.66 -5.19
C LEU A 181 -6.03 -14.29 -5.85
N VAL A 182 -4.80 -13.77 -5.85
CA VAL A 182 -4.48 -12.47 -6.45
C VAL A 182 -4.66 -12.53 -7.98
N ALA A 183 -4.22 -13.62 -8.63
CA ALA A 183 -4.40 -13.82 -10.07
C ALA A 183 -5.88 -13.92 -10.45
N GLU A 184 -6.69 -14.66 -9.68
CA GLU A 184 -8.14 -14.76 -9.86
C GLU A 184 -8.82 -13.39 -9.72
N ALA A 185 -8.50 -12.65 -8.65
CA ALA A 185 -9.05 -11.32 -8.43
C ALA A 185 -8.68 -10.33 -9.53
N ALA A 186 -7.43 -10.37 -10.01
CA ALA A 186 -6.97 -9.50 -11.09
C ALA A 186 -7.66 -9.81 -12.43
N LEU A 187 -7.84 -11.09 -12.77
CA LEU A 187 -8.56 -11.49 -13.96
C LEU A 187 -10.05 -11.09 -13.91
N ALA A 188 -10.67 -11.21 -12.72
CA ALA A 188 -12.06 -10.80 -12.53
C ALA A 188 -12.28 -9.28 -12.77
N VAL A 189 -11.24 -8.47 -12.56
CA VAL A 189 -11.29 -7.01 -12.66
C VAL A 189 -10.66 -6.49 -13.97
N MET A 190 -10.07 -7.36 -14.77
CA MET A 190 -9.33 -7.01 -15.97
C MET A 190 -10.13 -6.14 -16.93
N PRO A 191 -9.68 -4.93 -17.27
CA PRO A 191 -10.33 -4.11 -18.28
C PRO A 191 -10.06 -4.65 -19.70
N PRO A 192 -10.86 -4.26 -20.71
CA PRO A 192 -10.62 -4.65 -22.11
C PRO A 192 -9.22 -4.27 -22.61
N ASN A 193 -8.67 -3.15 -22.14
CA ASN A 193 -7.27 -2.79 -22.35
C ASN A 193 -6.48 -3.05 -21.06
N PRO A 194 -5.63 -4.09 -20.98
CA PRO A 194 -4.89 -4.47 -19.77
C PRO A 194 -4.02 -3.35 -19.19
N LYS A 195 -3.51 -2.46 -20.04
CA LYS A 195 -2.67 -1.31 -19.59
C LYS A 195 -3.41 -0.32 -18.68
N ASN A 196 -4.76 -0.33 -18.73
CA ASN A 196 -5.61 0.53 -17.91
C ASN A 196 -6.05 -0.16 -16.59
N PHE A 197 -5.35 -1.22 -16.19
CA PHE A 197 -5.62 -1.90 -14.94
C PHE A 197 -5.47 -0.96 -13.74
N ASN A 198 -6.49 -0.92 -12.88
CA ASN A 198 -6.49 -0.08 -11.68
C ASN A 198 -6.47 -0.97 -10.43
N VAL A 199 -5.43 -0.81 -9.63
CA VAL A 199 -5.24 -1.52 -8.36
C VAL A 199 -6.39 -1.28 -7.39
N ASP A 200 -6.96 -0.06 -7.36
CA ASP A 200 -8.08 0.29 -6.49
C ASP A 200 -9.34 -0.58 -6.66
N ASN A 201 -9.46 -1.31 -7.77
CA ASN A 201 -10.59 -2.17 -8.04
C ASN A 201 -10.48 -3.54 -7.36
N VAL A 202 -9.29 -3.93 -6.91
CA VAL A 202 -9.09 -5.10 -6.04
C VAL A 202 -9.08 -4.60 -4.60
N ARG A 203 -9.93 -5.18 -3.77
CA ARG A 203 -10.02 -4.85 -2.35
C ARG A 203 -9.70 -6.07 -1.50
N VAL A 204 -9.10 -5.84 -0.35
CA VAL A 204 -8.88 -6.86 0.67
C VAL A 204 -9.79 -6.59 1.86
N VAL A 205 -10.43 -7.64 2.36
CA VAL A 205 -11.19 -7.62 3.61
C VAL A 205 -10.66 -8.69 4.53
N LYS A 206 -10.32 -8.29 5.74
CA LYS A 206 -9.75 -9.14 6.78
C LYS A 206 -10.86 -9.61 7.71
N ILE A 207 -10.98 -10.93 7.88
CA ILE A 207 -11.95 -11.55 8.80
C ILE A 207 -11.19 -12.52 9.70
N MET A 208 -11.20 -12.26 11.00
CA MET A 208 -10.54 -13.13 11.96
C MET A 208 -11.23 -14.49 12.05
N GLY A 209 -10.44 -15.50 12.37
CA GLY A 209 -10.91 -16.88 12.52
C GLY A 209 -10.78 -17.74 11.27
N GLY A 210 -10.49 -19.01 11.49
CA GLY A 210 -10.19 -19.97 10.42
C GLY A 210 -8.72 -19.95 9.98
N SER A 211 -8.46 -20.48 8.81
CA SER A 211 -7.14 -20.56 8.19
C SER A 211 -7.12 -19.85 6.83
N LEU A 212 -5.94 -19.57 6.32
CA LEU A 212 -5.75 -18.95 5.01
C LEU A 212 -6.38 -19.76 3.87
N ALA A 213 -6.44 -21.09 3.99
CA ALA A 213 -7.11 -21.95 3.01
C ALA A 213 -8.62 -21.66 2.86
N GLY A 214 -9.26 -21.03 3.86
CA GLY A 214 -10.64 -20.55 3.80
C GLY A 214 -10.81 -19.18 3.13
N SER A 215 -9.73 -18.57 2.63
CA SER A 215 -9.78 -17.31 1.91
C SER A 215 -10.35 -17.52 0.50
N ARG A 216 -11.08 -16.52 0.00
CA ARG A 216 -11.73 -16.60 -1.31
C ARG A 216 -11.87 -15.25 -1.99
N VAL A 217 -12.03 -15.26 -3.29
CA VAL A 217 -12.34 -14.09 -4.09
C VAL A 217 -13.86 -13.96 -4.24
N VAL A 218 -14.37 -12.76 -4.06
CA VAL A 218 -15.78 -12.40 -4.28
C VAL A 218 -15.83 -11.33 -5.37
N ARG A 219 -16.54 -11.59 -6.46
CA ARG A 219 -16.81 -10.58 -7.50
C ARG A 219 -17.84 -9.59 -7.00
N GLY A 220 -17.40 -8.48 -6.49
CA GLY A 220 -18.21 -7.48 -5.81
C GLY A 220 -17.50 -6.94 -4.58
N MET A 221 -18.27 -6.47 -3.62
CA MET A 221 -17.74 -5.92 -2.38
C MET A 221 -18.26 -6.67 -1.16
N VAL A 222 -17.38 -6.82 -0.18
CA VAL A 222 -17.69 -7.37 1.13
C VAL A 222 -17.43 -6.26 2.17
N PHE A 223 -18.38 -6.08 3.08
CA PHE A 223 -18.29 -5.11 4.18
C PHE A 223 -18.30 -5.84 5.51
N GLY A 224 -17.35 -5.56 6.38
CA GLY A 224 -17.30 -6.08 7.76
C GLY A 224 -18.35 -5.43 8.68
N ARG A 225 -19.56 -5.24 8.17
CA ARG A 225 -20.69 -4.63 8.91
C ARG A 225 -21.99 -5.28 8.47
N GLU A 226 -22.94 -5.35 9.40
CA GLU A 226 -24.32 -5.75 9.08
C GLU A 226 -25.10 -4.60 8.43
N PRO A 227 -26.15 -4.89 7.63
CA PRO A 227 -27.14 -3.90 7.22
C PRO A 227 -27.85 -3.33 8.46
N GLU A 228 -28.10 -2.03 8.44
CA GLU A 228 -28.90 -1.36 9.49
C GLU A 228 -30.38 -1.62 9.21
N GLY A 229 -30.97 -2.59 9.82
CA GLY A 229 -32.39 -2.91 9.63
C GLY A 229 -32.71 -4.37 9.76
N MET A 230 -33.98 -4.70 9.56
CA MET A 230 -34.49 -6.08 9.69
C MET A 230 -34.20 -6.92 8.44
N ILE A 231 -34.02 -6.29 7.28
CA ILE A 231 -33.88 -6.96 6.00
C ILE A 231 -32.41 -7.22 5.74
N LYS A 232 -32.03 -8.51 5.79
CA LYS A 232 -30.63 -8.96 5.70
C LYS A 232 -30.31 -9.63 4.36
N LYS A 233 -31.32 -9.97 3.56
CA LYS A 233 -31.15 -10.64 2.27
C LYS A 233 -32.13 -10.11 1.23
N VAL A 234 -31.59 -9.71 0.07
CA VAL A 234 -32.36 -9.27 -1.08
C VAL A 234 -31.67 -9.77 -2.35
N ASN A 235 -32.42 -10.38 -3.25
CA ASN A 235 -31.92 -10.89 -4.52
C ASN A 235 -32.52 -10.07 -5.67
N LYS A 236 -31.73 -9.85 -6.73
CA LYS A 236 -32.13 -9.16 -7.98
C LYS A 236 -32.85 -7.83 -7.69
N ALA A 237 -32.12 -6.87 -7.13
CA ALA A 237 -32.68 -5.63 -6.61
C ALA A 237 -32.06 -4.38 -7.23
N LYS A 238 -32.89 -3.34 -7.41
CA LYS A 238 -32.41 -2.00 -7.70
C LYS A 238 -31.81 -1.39 -6.44
N VAL A 239 -30.70 -0.67 -6.62
CA VAL A 239 -29.91 -0.04 -5.56
C VAL A 239 -29.87 1.46 -5.76
N ALA A 240 -30.12 2.24 -4.70
CA ALA A 240 -29.89 3.66 -4.68
C ALA A 240 -28.72 3.99 -3.72
N VAL A 241 -27.81 4.86 -4.15
CA VAL A 241 -26.64 5.27 -3.36
C VAL A 241 -26.74 6.76 -3.03
N PHE A 242 -26.81 7.07 -1.74
CA PHE A 242 -26.91 8.44 -1.23
C PHE A 242 -25.59 8.83 -0.54
N THR A 243 -25.07 10.00 -0.89
CA THR A 243 -23.89 10.59 -0.21
C THR A 243 -24.28 11.54 0.92
N CYS A 244 -25.53 12.02 0.91
CA CYS A 244 -26.08 12.86 1.96
C CYS A 244 -26.58 12.04 3.16
N ALA A 245 -26.80 12.70 4.29
CA ALA A 245 -27.46 12.10 5.43
C ALA A 245 -28.93 11.79 5.09
N LEU A 246 -29.39 10.61 5.50
CA LEU A 246 -30.80 10.21 5.42
C LEU A 246 -31.42 10.49 6.77
N ASP A 247 -31.64 11.78 7.08
CA ASP A 247 -32.25 12.23 8.34
C ASP A 247 -33.38 13.20 8.06
N ILE A 248 -34.39 13.18 8.92
CA ILE A 248 -35.65 13.87 8.70
C ILE A 248 -35.53 15.35 9.03
N ALA A 249 -34.63 15.76 9.88
CA ALA A 249 -34.50 17.15 10.32
C ALA A 249 -33.18 17.47 11.02
N GLN A 250 -32.07 17.43 10.32
CA GLN A 250 -30.93 18.23 10.76
C GLN A 250 -30.76 19.39 9.81
N THR A 251 -31.36 20.51 10.11
CA THR A 251 -30.86 21.79 9.61
C THR A 251 -29.39 21.92 10.02
N GLU A 252 -28.51 22.25 9.10
CA GLU A 252 -27.06 22.43 9.34
C GLU A 252 -26.71 23.50 10.39
N THR A 253 -27.72 24.15 10.96
CA THR A 253 -27.58 25.04 12.11
C THR A 253 -27.55 24.21 13.39
N LYS A 254 -26.45 24.25 14.11
CA LYS A 254 -26.35 23.86 15.52
C LYS A 254 -27.27 24.75 16.36
N GLY A 255 -28.55 24.53 16.23
CA GLY A 255 -29.56 25.20 17.05
C GLY A 255 -29.63 24.51 18.41
N THR A 256 -29.18 25.14 19.45
CA THR A 256 -29.57 24.80 20.81
C THR A 256 -31.07 25.05 20.95
N VAL A 257 -31.83 23.99 21.20
CA VAL A 257 -33.24 24.13 21.57
C VAL A 257 -33.26 24.72 22.97
N LEU A 258 -33.70 26.00 23.08
CA LEU A 258 -33.90 26.67 24.35
C LEU A 258 -35.26 26.23 24.90
N ILE A 259 -35.24 25.32 25.89
CA ILE A 259 -36.42 24.88 26.64
C ILE A 259 -36.55 25.85 27.82
N HIS A 260 -37.63 26.64 27.85
CA HIS A 260 -37.84 27.65 28.88
C HIS A 260 -38.70 27.15 30.05
N ASN A 261 -39.52 26.09 29.86
CA ASN A 261 -40.45 25.63 30.85
C ASN A 261 -40.44 24.10 31.01
N LYS A 262 -40.77 23.63 32.23
CA LYS A 262 -40.91 22.21 32.57
C LYS A 262 -41.94 21.48 31.68
N GLU A 263 -43.01 22.20 31.31
CA GLU A 263 -44.07 21.71 30.41
C GLU A 263 -43.61 21.53 28.96
N GLU A 264 -42.71 22.37 28.49
CA GLU A 264 -42.11 22.25 27.16
C GLU A 264 -41.16 21.03 27.11
N MET A 265 -40.43 20.74 28.19
CA MET A 265 -39.59 19.57 28.29
C MET A 265 -40.39 18.27 28.31
N LEU A 266 -41.49 18.22 29.06
CA LEU A 266 -42.42 17.09 29.10
C LEU A 266 -43.13 16.88 27.75
N ASN A 267 -43.46 17.98 27.05
CA ASN A 267 -44.08 17.93 25.74
C ASN A 267 -43.09 17.54 24.63
N PHE A 268 -41.79 17.78 24.82
CA PHE A 268 -40.76 17.36 23.87
C PHE A 268 -40.60 15.85 23.92
N THR A 269 -40.40 15.24 25.09
CA THR A 269 -40.34 13.79 25.28
C THR A 269 -41.66 13.08 24.99
N ALA A 270 -42.78 13.60 25.45
CA ALA A 270 -44.08 13.07 25.11
C ALA A 270 -44.50 13.28 23.65
N GLY A 271 -43.88 14.25 22.98
CA GLY A 271 -44.00 14.45 21.54
C GLY A 271 -43.35 13.34 20.75
N GLU A 272 -42.16 12.93 21.13
CA GLU A 272 -41.47 11.80 20.51
C GLU A 272 -42.22 10.46 20.74
N GLU A 273 -42.71 10.18 21.95
CA GLU A 273 -43.52 8.98 22.23
C GLU A 273 -44.87 9.01 21.49
N LYS A 274 -45.56 10.14 21.44
CA LYS A 274 -46.83 10.30 20.73
C LYS A 274 -46.67 10.25 19.22
N HIS A 275 -45.51 10.60 18.70
CA HIS A 275 -45.18 10.41 17.27
C HIS A 275 -44.98 8.93 16.93
N LEU A 276 -44.47 8.12 17.84
CA LEU A 276 -44.32 6.68 17.65
C LEU A 276 -45.68 5.93 17.80
N GLU A 277 -46.62 6.39 18.66
CA GLU A 277 -47.91 5.73 18.87
C GLU A 277 -49.03 6.15 17.89
N LYS A 278 -48.96 7.33 17.29
CA LYS A 278 -50.00 7.87 16.40
C LYS A 278 -49.87 7.48 14.94
N VAL A 279 -49.20 6.42 14.57
CA VAL A 279 -49.23 5.82 13.24
C VAL A 279 -50.50 5.00 13.01
N ARG A 280 -51.66 5.47 13.51
CA ARG A 280 -53.01 5.07 13.08
C ARG A 280 -53.67 6.22 12.31
N PRO A 281 -54.57 5.95 11.37
CA PRO A 281 -54.89 6.84 10.26
C PRO A 281 -55.67 8.08 10.71
N VAL A 282 -54.94 9.15 11.09
CA VAL A 282 -55.52 10.49 11.16
C VAL A 282 -54.60 11.43 10.34
N VAL A 283 -54.99 11.57 9.11
CA VAL A 283 -54.31 12.29 8.02
C VAL A 283 -54.27 13.83 8.18
N CYS A 284 -54.44 14.39 9.38
CA CYS A 284 -54.72 15.86 9.40
C CYS A 284 -53.89 16.74 10.34
N SER A 285 -52.82 16.26 10.99
CA SER A 285 -52.01 17.19 11.82
C SER A 285 -50.53 16.86 11.95
N LEU A 286 -49.94 16.16 11.00
CA LEU A 286 -48.49 15.98 10.94
C LEU A 286 -47.85 17.25 10.37
N ALA A 287 -46.75 17.71 10.97
CA ALA A 287 -45.96 18.83 10.45
C ALA A 287 -45.66 18.60 8.96
N PRO A 288 -45.77 19.61 8.12
CA PRO A 288 -45.66 19.48 6.66
C PRO A 288 -44.33 18.88 6.21
N GLU A 289 -43.28 18.95 7.01
CA GLU A 289 -41.96 18.36 6.76
C GLU A 289 -41.94 16.84 6.89
N MET A 290 -42.66 16.27 7.85
CA MET A 290 -42.71 14.82 8.09
C MET A 290 -43.56 14.11 7.01
N LEU A 291 -44.63 14.77 6.54
CA LEU A 291 -45.40 14.29 5.38
C LEU A 291 -44.56 14.29 4.09
N ARG A 292 -43.76 15.33 3.91
CA ARG A 292 -42.86 15.45 2.75
C ARG A 292 -41.77 14.39 2.73
N THR A 293 -41.19 14.07 3.88
CA THR A 293 -40.18 13.00 4.00
C THR A 293 -40.77 11.59 3.82
N MET A 294 -41.97 11.36 4.35
CA MET A 294 -42.69 10.11 4.05
C MET A 294 -42.99 9.94 2.58
N GLN A 295 -43.39 11.02 1.91
CA GLN A 295 -43.63 11.02 0.45
C GLN A 295 -42.34 10.70 -0.31
N ILE A 296 -41.22 11.27 0.07
CA ILE A 296 -39.92 11.02 -0.56
C ILE A 296 -39.51 9.54 -0.41
N PHE A 297 -39.65 8.95 0.78
CA PHE A 297 -39.35 7.51 0.97
C PHE A 297 -40.32 6.62 0.22
N GLN A 298 -41.60 7.02 0.11
CA GLN A 298 -42.58 6.31 -0.71
C GLN A 298 -42.22 6.39 -2.20
N GLU A 299 -41.82 7.55 -2.69
CA GLU A 299 -41.33 7.72 -4.07
C GLU A 299 -40.09 6.87 -4.36
N ILE A 300 -39.16 6.73 -3.39
CA ILE A 300 -38.01 5.84 -3.50
C ILE A 300 -38.47 4.37 -3.61
N ALA A 301 -39.45 3.95 -2.79
CA ALA A 301 -40.02 2.61 -2.86
C ALA A 301 -40.76 2.36 -4.19
N ASP A 302 -41.52 3.34 -4.65
CA ASP A 302 -42.29 3.25 -5.91
C ASP A 302 -41.37 3.20 -7.14
N SER A 303 -40.15 3.72 -7.08
CA SER A 303 -39.12 3.53 -8.12
C SER A 303 -38.60 2.10 -8.23
N GLY A 304 -39.01 1.21 -7.31
CA GLY A 304 -38.64 -0.19 -7.26
C GLY A 304 -37.28 -0.48 -6.59
N VAL A 305 -36.71 0.50 -5.89
CA VAL A 305 -35.48 0.32 -5.11
C VAL A 305 -35.78 -0.54 -3.89
N LYS A 306 -34.95 -1.59 -3.68
CA LYS A 306 -35.03 -2.48 -2.51
C LYS A 306 -33.78 -2.41 -1.61
N VAL A 307 -32.71 -1.77 -2.08
CA VAL A 307 -31.48 -1.60 -1.31
C VAL A 307 -31.07 -0.12 -1.36
N VAL A 308 -30.89 0.48 -0.21
CA VAL A 308 -30.41 1.84 -0.04
C VAL A 308 -29.03 1.79 0.62
N ILE A 309 -28.07 2.50 0.03
CA ILE A 309 -26.71 2.61 0.54
C ILE A 309 -26.50 4.07 0.96
N ALA A 310 -26.23 4.26 2.25
CA ALA A 310 -26.01 5.57 2.83
C ALA A 310 -24.52 5.84 3.06
N GLY A 311 -24.01 6.92 2.48
CA GLY A 311 -22.63 7.39 2.68
C GLY A 311 -22.43 8.25 3.93
N SER A 312 -23.52 8.53 4.67
CA SER A 312 -23.53 9.33 5.88
C SER A 312 -24.44 8.68 6.93
N THR A 313 -24.85 9.46 7.91
CA THR A 313 -25.75 9.00 8.98
C THR A 313 -27.16 8.69 8.46
N VAL A 314 -27.80 7.72 9.06
CA VAL A 314 -29.20 7.36 8.83
C VAL A 314 -29.92 7.60 10.16
N GLY A 315 -30.95 8.42 10.14
CA GLY A 315 -31.78 8.70 11.32
C GLY A 315 -32.67 7.49 11.65
N GLU A 316 -32.98 7.29 12.92
CA GLU A 316 -33.80 6.16 13.39
C GLU A 316 -35.19 6.14 12.75
N LEU A 317 -35.79 7.33 12.58
CA LEU A 317 -37.10 7.47 11.92
C LEU A 317 -37.01 7.09 10.43
N ALA A 318 -35.95 7.51 9.73
CA ALA A 318 -35.74 7.14 8.34
C ALA A 318 -35.56 5.61 8.22
N LEU A 319 -34.78 5.01 9.12
CA LEU A 319 -34.60 3.57 9.18
C LEU A 319 -35.91 2.82 9.43
N HIS A 320 -36.77 3.32 10.33
CA HIS A 320 -38.08 2.74 10.60
C HIS A 320 -38.98 2.74 9.35
N PHE A 321 -39.01 3.88 8.60
CA PHE A 321 -39.80 3.98 7.37
C PHE A 321 -39.24 3.05 6.27
N LEU A 322 -37.92 3.01 6.08
CA LEU A 322 -37.29 2.13 5.10
C LEU A 322 -37.54 0.66 5.39
N ASN A 323 -37.47 0.24 6.66
CA ASN A 323 -37.82 -1.11 7.09
C ASN A 323 -39.30 -1.44 6.82
N ARG A 324 -40.20 -0.51 7.07
CA ARG A 324 -41.64 -0.69 6.81
C ARG A 324 -41.94 -0.84 5.32
N LEU A 325 -41.18 -0.14 4.47
CA LEU A 325 -41.29 -0.22 3.01
C LEU A 325 -40.57 -1.44 2.41
N GLY A 326 -39.91 -2.24 3.22
CA GLY A 326 -39.23 -3.44 2.76
C GLY A 326 -37.87 -3.16 2.07
N ILE A 327 -37.20 -2.06 2.45
CA ILE A 327 -35.94 -1.63 1.86
C ILE A 327 -34.77 -1.94 2.83
N ALA A 328 -33.77 -2.67 2.36
CA ALA A 328 -32.53 -2.92 3.11
C ALA A 328 -31.64 -1.68 3.10
N VAL A 329 -31.00 -1.37 4.24
CA VAL A 329 -30.13 -0.20 4.38
C VAL A 329 -28.73 -0.62 4.79
N LEU A 330 -27.72 -0.18 4.01
CA LEU A 330 -26.31 -0.37 4.32
C LEU A 330 -25.62 0.98 4.48
N LYS A 331 -24.93 1.17 5.61
CA LYS A 331 -24.16 2.38 5.90
C LYS A 331 -22.71 2.20 5.54
N VAL A 332 -22.18 3.04 4.65
CA VAL A 332 -20.80 3.04 4.19
C VAL A 332 -20.19 4.41 4.37
N LEU A 333 -19.46 4.61 5.48
CA LEU A 333 -18.89 5.92 5.83
C LEU A 333 -17.66 6.32 4.99
N SER A 334 -16.97 5.33 4.43
CA SER A 334 -15.78 5.55 3.61
C SER A 334 -16.19 6.02 2.21
N LYS A 335 -15.77 7.23 1.84
CA LYS A 335 -16.00 7.78 0.49
C LYS A 335 -15.34 6.93 -0.61
N PHE A 336 -14.20 6.31 -0.31
CA PHE A 336 -13.49 5.43 -1.25
C PHE A 336 -14.28 4.14 -1.49
N ASP A 337 -14.79 3.54 -0.41
CA ASP A 337 -15.60 2.32 -0.52
C ASP A 337 -16.93 2.58 -1.20
N LEU A 338 -17.55 3.74 -0.92
CA LEU A 338 -18.77 4.16 -1.60
C LEU A 338 -18.55 4.30 -3.12
N ARG A 339 -17.42 4.89 -3.54
CA ARG A 339 -17.06 5.01 -4.97
C ARG A 339 -16.86 3.65 -5.63
N ARG A 340 -16.18 2.72 -4.93
CA ARG A 340 -16.00 1.33 -5.42
C ARG A 340 -17.34 0.61 -5.53
N LEU A 341 -18.19 0.77 -4.53
CA LEU A 341 -19.53 0.18 -4.52
C LEU A 341 -20.41 0.69 -5.67
N CYS A 342 -20.37 2.00 -5.96
CA CYS A 342 -21.05 2.56 -7.13
C CYS A 342 -20.62 1.90 -8.43
N ARG A 343 -19.33 1.50 -8.54
CA ARG A 343 -18.84 0.75 -9.72
C ARG A 343 -19.33 -0.69 -9.75
N VAL A 344 -19.50 -1.33 -8.58
CA VAL A 344 -20.05 -2.70 -8.48
C VAL A 344 -21.49 -2.75 -8.91
N VAL A 345 -22.32 -1.85 -8.38
CA VAL A 345 -23.76 -1.82 -8.64
C VAL A 345 -24.13 -0.97 -9.87
N ASN A 346 -23.15 -0.32 -10.49
CA ASN A 346 -23.33 0.62 -11.62
C ASN A 346 -24.35 1.73 -11.31
N ALA A 347 -24.28 2.27 -10.07
CA ALA A 347 -25.14 3.35 -9.60
C ALA A 347 -24.42 4.70 -9.63
N THR A 348 -25.17 5.78 -9.82
CA THR A 348 -24.66 7.13 -9.65
C THR A 348 -24.92 7.59 -8.22
N PRO A 349 -23.89 8.11 -7.48
CA PRO A 349 -24.07 8.57 -6.12
C PRO A 349 -24.89 9.86 -6.08
N LEU A 350 -26.01 9.86 -5.35
CA LEU A 350 -26.93 10.96 -5.20
C LEU A 350 -26.54 11.85 -4.02
N ALA A 351 -26.40 13.16 -4.26
CA ALA A 351 -26.20 14.16 -3.21
C ALA A 351 -27.52 14.72 -2.66
N ARG A 352 -28.64 14.30 -3.23
CA ARG A 352 -30.01 14.69 -2.84
C ARG A 352 -30.77 13.48 -2.32
N VAL A 353 -31.66 13.68 -1.38
CA VAL A 353 -32.64 12.67 -0.98
C VAL A 353 -33.84 12.76 -1.92
N GLY A 354 -34.18 11.68 -2.60
CA GLY A 354 -35.30 11.60 -3.55
C GLY A 354 -35.27 10.33 -4.36
N ALA A 355 -36.31 10.10 -5.14
CA ALA A 355 -36.36 8.95 -6.04
C ALA A 355 -35.24 9.00 -7.09
N PRO A 356 -34.46 7.93 -7.27
CA PRO A 356 -33.47 7.85 -8.34
C PRO A 356 -34.15 7.70 -9.68
N THR A 357 -33.59 8.30 -10.72
CA THR A 357 -33.98 8.03 -12.10
C THR A 357 -33.52 6.64 -12.52
N ALA A 358 -34.04 6.12 -13.63
CA ALA A 358 -33.66 4.80 -14.13
C ALA A 358 -32.16 4.67 -14.46
N GLU A 359 -31.49 5.80 -14.78
CA GLU A 359 -30.05 5.86 -15.07
C GLU A 359 -29.20 6.02 -13.81
N GLU A 360 -29.75 6.58 -12.74
CA GLU A 360 -29.08 6.78 -11.46
C GLU A 360 -29.14 5.52 -10.58
N ALA A 361 -30.21 4.73 -10.74
CA ALA A 361 -30.41 3.49 -10.00
C ALA A 361 -29.46 2.38 -10.51
N GLY A 362 -28.70 1.80 -9.59
CA GLY A 362 -27.90 0.62 -9.87
C GLY A 362 -28.68 -0.67 -9.69
N TYR A 363 -27.99 -1.79 -9.92
CA TYR A 363 -28.56 -3.12 -9.79
C TYR A 363 -27.59 -4.04 -9.03
N VAL A 364 -28.14 -4.96 -8.22
CA VAL A 364 -27.39 -5.98 -7.51
C VAL A 364 -28.12 -7.32 -7.61
N ASP A 365 -27.36 -8.38 -7.93
CA ASP A 365 -27.93 -9.73 -7.99
C ASP A 365 -28.13 -10.31 -6.61
N VAL A 366 -27.12 -10.18 -5.74
CA VAL A 366 -27.16 -10.72 -4.38
C VAL A 366 -26.68 -9.66 -3.40
N PHE A 367 -27.58 -9.30 -2.49
CA PHE A 367 -27.30 -8.52 -1.29
C PHE A 367 -27.67 -9.40 -0.09
N GLU A 368 -26.66 -9.84 0.66
CA GLU A 368 -26.92 -10.71 1.82
C GLU A 368 -25.95 -10.45 2.96
N SER A 369 -26.43 -10.64 4.17
CA SER A 369 -25.59 -10.68 5.37
C SER A 369 -25.26 -12.13 5.70
N ILE A 370 -23.98 -12.45 5.73
CA ILE A 370 -23.45 -13.80 5.98
C ILE A 370 -22.57 -13.74 7.21
N GLU A 371 -22.59 -14.77 8.03
CA GLU A 371 -21.65 -14.96 9.11
C GLU A 371 -20.42 -15.72 8.60
N ILE A 372 -19.25 -15.11 8.75
CA ILE A 372 -17.96 -15.69 8.38
C ILE A 372 -17.04 -15.59 9.59
N GLY A 373 -16.72 -16.74 10.22
CA GLY A 373 -15.77 -16.78 11.33
C GLY A 373 -16.20 -16.07 12.61
N GLY A 374 -17.51 -15.86 12.82
CA GLY A 374 -18.05 -15.12 13.97
C GLY A 374 -18.34 -13.64 13.68
N ASP A 375 -17.79 -13.09 12.61
CA ASP A 375 -18.12 -11.74 12.16
C ASP A 375 -19.25 -11.78 11.14
N ARG A 376 -20.23 -10.87 11.30
CA ARG A 376 -21.30 -10.71 10.32
C ARG A 376 -20.91 -9.69 9.29
N VAL A 377 -20.88 -10.13 8.03
CA VAL A 377 -20.44 -9.34 6.89
C VAL A 377 -21.57 -9.20 5.88
N THR A 378 -21.65 -8.05 5.24
CA THR A 378 -22.57 -7.82 4.13
C THR A 378 -21.84 -8.04 2.81
N VAL A 379 -22.36 -8.95 2.01
CA VAL A 379 -21.84 -9.25 0.67
C VAL A 379 -22.75 -8.62 -0.38
N VAL A 380 -22.15 -7.84 -1.26
CA VAL A 380 -22.78 -7.20 -2.42
C VAL A 380 -22.09 -7.76 -3.66
N ARG A 381 -22.71 -8.71 -4.35
CA ARG A 381 -22.09 -9.37 -5.49
C ARG A 381 -23.03 -9.47 -6.70
N GLN A 382 -22.39 -9.56 -7.86
CA GLN A 382 -23.05 -9.93 -9.10
C GLN A 382 -22.82 -11.42 -9.37
N LEU A 383 -23.81 -12.11 -9.94
CA LEU A 383 -23.72 -13.52 -10.30
C LEU A 383 -22.83 -13.71 -11.52
N VAL A 384 -22.20 -14.86 -11.60
CA VAL A 384 -21.30 -15.27 -12.68
C VAL A 384 -21.91 -16.50 -13.38
N GLU A 385 -21.48 -16.79 -14.62
CA GLU A 385 -21.93 -17.96 -15.41
C GLU A 385 -21.87 -19.30 -14.66
N SER A 386 -20.98 -19.42 -13.66
CA SER A 386 -20.86 -20.61 -12.81
C SER A 386 -21.85 -20.65 -11.64
N ASP A 387 -22.58 -19.56 -11.37
CA ASP A 387 -23.47 -19.46 -10.22
C ASP A 387 -24.90 -19.93 -10.56
N GLU A 388 -25.55 -20.60 -9.60
CA GLU A 388 -26.97 -20.94 -9.72
C GLU A 388 -27.83 -19.67 -9.82
N GLY A 389 -28.61 -19.56 -10.89
CA GLY A 389 -29.49 -18.41 -11.14
C GLY A 389 -28.89 -17.29 -11.99
N PHE A 390 -27.70 -17.51 -12.58
CA PHE A 390 -27.14 -16.62 -13.60
C PHE A 390 -28.10 -16.49 -14.82
N ASP A 391 -28.32 -15.26 -15.25
CA ASP A 391 -29.11 -14.95 -16.43
C ASP A 391 -28.19 -14.39 -17.53
N PRO A 392 -27.95 -15.14 -18.63
CA PRO A 392 -27.04 -14.70 -19.69
C PRO A 392 -27.52 -13.46 -20.46
N THR A 393 -28.78 -13.07 -20.27
CA THR A 393 -29.36 -11.88 -20.90
C THR A 393 -29.05 -10.62 -20.08
N ASP A 394 -28.64 -10.77 -18.82
CA ASP A 394 -28.35 -9.66 -17.90
C ASP A 394 -26.87 -9.24 -17.99
N LYS A 395 -26.62 -8.15 -18.74
CA LYS A 395 -25.27 -7.61 -18.93
C LYS A 395 -24.70 -6.87 -17.72
N SER A 396 -25.35 -6.92 -16.57
CA SER A 396 -24.89 -6.24 -15.35
C SER A 396 -23.59 -6.85 -14.80
N ALA A 397 -23.46 -8.17 -14.89
CA ALA A 397 -22.27 -8.90 -14.45
C ALA A 397 -21.00 -8.54 -15.26
N GLU A 398 -21.12 -8.30 -16.57
CA GLU A 398 -20.01 -7.87 -17.43
C GLU A 398 -19.48 -6.48 -17.07
N LYS A 399 -20.27 -5.66 -16.37
CA LYS A 399 -19.91 -4.29 -15.99
C LYS A 399 -19.22 -4.20 -14.64
N THR A 400 -19.26 -5.26 -13.84
CA THR A 400 -18.64 -5.28 -12.51
C THR A 400 -17.13 -5.40 -12.62
N ARG A 401 -16.43 -4.31 -12.29
CA ARG A 401 -14.97 -4.21 -12.36
C ARG A 401 -14.32 -4.10 -10.99
N THR A 402 -14.89 -4.75 -9.99
CA THR A 402 -14.36 -4.74 -8.64
C THR A 402 -14.42 -6.16 -8.06
N ALA A 403 -13.33 -6.61 -7.48
CA ALA A 403 -13.25 -7.87 -6.77
C ALA A 403 -12.77 -7.64 -5.33
N THR A 404 -13.25 -8.44 -4.40
CA THR A 404 -12.82 -8.42 -3.01
C THR A 404 -12.20 -9.76 -2.65
N ILE A 405 -10.96 -9.72 -2.17
CA ILE A 405 -10.28 -10.88 -1.59
C ILE A 405 -10.62 -10.90 -0.10
N VAL A 406 -11.31 -11.93 0.34
CA VAL A 406 -11.63 -12.15 1.76
C VAL A 406 -10.51 -12.99 2.34
N LEU A 407 -9.66 -12.38 3.17
CA LEU A 407 -8.57 -13.05 3.87
C LEU A 407 -9.05 -13.55 5.23
N ARG A 408 -8.69 -14.79 5.55
CA ARG A 408 -8.96 -15.42 6.84
C ARG A 408 -7.67 -15.81 7.53
N GLY A 409 -7.62 -15.59 8.84
CA GLY A 409 -6.44 -15.89 9.63
C GLY A 409 -6.69 -15.80 11.12
N ALA A 410 -5.76 -16.34 11.91
CA ALA A 410 -5.91 -16.44 13.35
C ALA A 410 -5.71 -15.10 14.07
N THR A 411 -4.83 -14.23 13.59
CA THR A 411 -4.46 -12.98 14.25
C THR A 411 -4.56 -11.78 13.33
N SER A 412 -4.88 -10.60 13.88
CA SER A 412 -4.94 -9.35 13.12
C SER A 412 -3.60 -8.98 12.48
N ASN A 413 -2.49 -9.21 13.18
CA ASN A 413 -1.15 -8.90 12.68
C ASN A 413 -0.78 -9.74 11.45
N LEU A 414 -1.12 -11.05 11.46
CA LEU A 414 -0.94 -11.92 10.30
C LEU A 414 -1.80 -11.44 9.13
N LEU A 415 -3.05 -11.08 9.39
CA LEU A 415 -3.95 -10.58 8.36
C LEU A 415 -3.49 -9.24 7.77
N ASP A 416 -2.89 -8.36 8.59
CA ASP A 416 -2.29 -7.09 8.13
C ASP A 416 -1.08 -7.35 7.22
N ASP A 417 -0.29 -8.37 7.51
CA ASP A 417 0.87 -8.76 6.70
C ASP A 417 0.45 -9.43 5.38
N LEU A 418 -0.57 -10.31 5.45
CA LEU A 418 -1.17 -10.91 4.25
C LEU A 418 -1.81 -9.87 3.33
N GLU A 419 -2.47 -8.84 3.89
CA GLU A 419 -3.01 -7.72 3.12
C GLU A 419 -1.91 -7.01 2.33
N ARG A 420 -0.77 -6.69 2.98
CA ARG A 420 0.38 -6.06 2.31
C ARG A 420 0.94 -6.94 1.18
N ALA A 421 1.08 -8.25 1.43
CA ALA A 421 1.55 -9.18 0.40
C ALA A 421 0.59 -9.25 -0.80
N VAL A 422 -0.72 -9.16 -0.57
CA VAL A 422 -1.73 -9.09 -1.63
C VAL A 422 -1.64 -7.76 -2.38
N ASP A 423 -1.50 -6.63 -1.68
CA ASP A 423 -1.38 -5.31 -2.30
C ASP A 423 -0.13 -5.23 -3.18
N ASP A 424 1.00 -5.75 -2.71
CA ASP A 424 2.23 -5.86 -3.49
C ASP A 424 2.01 -6.75 -4.73
N GLY A 425 1.36 -7.91 -4.57
CA GLY A 425 1.02 -8.78 -5.69
C GLY A 425 0.14 -8.09 -6.76
N VAL A 426 -0.86 -7.32 -6.34
CA VAL A 426 -1.72 -6.56 -7.27
C VAL A 426 -0.93 -5.46 -7.99
N ASN A 427 -0.01 -4.78 -7.29
CA ASN A 427 0.87 -3.77 -7.90
C ASN A 427 1.86 -4.40 -8.90
N VAL A 428 2.40 -5.58 -8.59
CA VAL A 428 3.25 -6.34 -9.53
C VAL A 428 2.47 -6.70 -10.80
N ILE A 429 1.19 -7.12 -10.69
CA ILE A 429 0.35 -7.33 -11.88
C ILE A 429 0.22 -6.05 -12.69
N LYS A 430 -0.05 -4.90 -12.06
CA LYS A 430 -0.11 -3.60 -12.73
C LYS A 430 1.19 -3.32 -13.52
N ALA A 431 2.34 -3.60 -12.92
CA ALA A 431 3.65 -3.44 -13.57
C ALA A 431 3.84 -4.40 -14.75
N LEU A 432 3.49 -5.69 -14.57
CA LEU A 432 3.56 -6.72 -15.59
C LEU A 432 2.61 -6.49 -16.77
N LEU A 433 1.45 -5.89 -16.55
CA LEU A 433 0.51 -5.52 -17.62
C LEU A 433 1.01 -4.34 -18.46
N LYS A 434 1.88 -3.49 -17.90
CA LYS A 434 2.54 -2.39 -18.63
C LYS A 434 3.75 -2.89 -19.41
N ASP A 435 4.60 -3.70 -18.77
CA ASP A 435 5.80 -4.32 -19.34
C ASP A 435 5.88 -5.79 -18.86
N GLY A 436 5.50 -6.69 -19.74
CA GLY A 436 5.43 -8.13 -19.45
C GLY A 436 6.77 -8.85 -19.50
N ARG A 437 7.90 -8.16 -19.64
CA ARG A 437 9.24 -8.76 -19.67
C ARG A 437 9.67 -9.21 -18.28
N LEU A 438 10.23 -10.42 -18.23
CA LEU A 438 10.71 -11.06 -17.03
C LEU A 438 12.21 -11.33 -17.11
N VAL A 439 12.89 -11.27 -15.97
CA VAL A 439 14.31 -11.57 -15.81
C VAL A 439 14.51 -12.63 -14.74
N PRO A 440 15.63 -13.41 -14.76
CA PRO A 440 15.94 -14.35 -13.70
C PRO A 440 15.97 -13.70 -12.31
N GLY A 441 15.30 -14.31 -11.34
CA GLY A 441 15.26 -13.85 -9.95
C GLY A 441 16.39 -14.41 -9.09
N ALA A 442 16.16 -14.50 -7.78
CA ALA A 442 17.09 -15.06 -6.80
C ALA A 442 18.52 -14.47 -6.82
N GLY A 443 18.66 -13.20 -7.22
CA GLY A 443 19.96 -12.51 -7.30
C GLY A 443 20.78 -12.81 -8.57
N ALA A 444 20.31 -13.68 -9.48
CA ALA A 444 21.02 -14.04 -10.71
C ALA A 444 21.25 -12.82 -11.63
N THR A 445 20.21 -12.03 -11.85
CA THR A 445 20.28 -10.83 -12.70
C THR A 445 21.26 -9.81 -12.13
N GLU A 446 21.27 -9.56 -10.83
CA GLU A 446 22.14 -8.60 -10.18
C GLU A 446 23.61 -9.02 -10.31
N LEU A 447 23.90 -10.30 -10.17
CA LEU A 447 25.26 -10.81 -10.32
C LEU A 447 25.76 -10.72 -11.77
N GLU A 448 24.92 -11.05 -12.73
CA GLU A 448 25.26 -10.94 -14.16
C GLU A 448 25.46 -9.46 -14.58
N LEU A 449 24.62 -8.55 -14.05
CA LEU A 449 24.80 -7.11 -14.25
C LEU A 449 26.11 -6.62 -13.65
N ALA A 450 26.47 -7.08 -12.45
CA ALA A 450 27.75 -6.77 -11.81
C ALA A 450 28.92 -7.14 -12.72
N LYS A 451 28.90 -8.36 -13.30
CA LYS A 451 29.90 -8.82 -14.25
C LYS A 451 30.01 -7.93 -15.50
N ARG A 452 28.88 -7.66 -16.15
CA ARG A 452 28.86 -6.87 -17.41
C ARG A 452 29.28 -5.42 -17.19
N VAL A 453 28.84 -4.81 -16.10
CA VAL A 453 29.21 -3.43 -15.77
C VAL A 453 30.67 -3.32 -15.30
N ASP A 454 31.23 -4.31 -14.60
CA ASP A 454 32.65 -4.33 -14.25
C ASP A 454 33.55 -4.42 -15.49
N VAL A 455 33.18 -5.27 -16.46
CA VAL A 455 33.87 -5.35 -17.76
C VAL A 455 33.82 -4.00 -18.50
N TYR A 456 32.65 -3.34 -18.52
CA TYR A 456 32.52 -2.00 -19.09
C TYR A 456 33.40 -1.00 -18.33
N GLY A 457 33.36 -1.02 -16.99
CA GLY A 457 34.18 -0.17 -16.14
C GLY A 457 35.69 -0.32 -16.42
N SER A 458 36.16 -1.53 -16.61
CA SER A 458 37.56 -1.82 -16.92
C SER A 458 38.04 -1.25 -18.27
N GLY A 459 37.11 -1.02 -19.20
CA GLY A 459 37.38 -0.38 -20.50
C GLY A 459 37.39 1.15 -20.45
N LEU A 460 36.94 1.78 -19.38
CA LEU A 460 36.88 3.24 -19.25
C LEU A 460 38.27 3.83 -18.96
N LYS A 461 38.47 5.07 -19.41
CA LYS A 461 39.68 5.85 -19.09
C LYS A 461 39.33 6.92 -18.06
N GLY A 462 40.20 7.15 -17.07
CA GLY A 462 40.03 8.20 -16.04
C GLY A 462 39.50 7.70 -14.70
N LEU A 463 39.22 8.63 -13.79
CA LEU A 463 38.85 8.33 -12.39
C LEU A 463 37.47 7.71 -12.25
N SER A 464 36.55 7.98 -13.17
CA SER A 464 35.20 7.37 -13.20
C SER A 464 35.22 5.85 -13.34
N GLN A 465 36.31 5.26 -13.87
CA GLN A 465 36.50 3.80 -13.90
C GLN A 465 36.33 3.17 -12.51
N HIS A 466 36.94 3.75 -11.50
CA HIS A 466 36.89 3.23 -10.13
C HIS A 466 35.47 3.28 -9.56
N ALA A 467 34.76 4.36 -9.82
CA ALA A 467 33.39 4.51 -9.38
C ALA A 467 32.44 3.49 -10.06
N VAL A 468 32.57 3.31 -11.38
CA VAL A 468 31.76 2.33 -12.13
C VAL A 468 32.00 0.90 -11.62
N ARG A 469 33.25 0.51 -11.38
CA ARG A 469 33.57 -0.82 -10.84
C ARG A 469 33.05 -1.02 -9.43
N ARG A 470 33.10 0.02 -8.57
CA ARG A 470 32.52 -0.06 -7.21
C ARG A 470 31.01 -0.15 -7.24
N TRP A 471 30.37 0.55 -8.18
CA TRP A 471 28.93 0.42 -8.41
C TRP A 471 28.56 -1.02 -8.81
N ALA A 472 29.31 -1.61 -9.73
CA ALA A 472 29.12 -3.01 -10.14
C ALA A 472 29.26 -3.97 -8.95
N THR A 473 30.30 -3.82 -8.13
CA THR A 473 30.50 -4.63 -6.93
C THR A 473 29.38 -4.45 -5.88
N ALA A 474 28.72 -3.30 -5.84
CA ALA A 474 27.61 -3.09 -4.92
C ALA A 474 26.37 -3.94 -5.25
N LEU A 475 26.15 -4.33 -6.51
CA LEU A 475 25.04 -5.21 -6.90
C LEU A 475 25.12 -6.60 -6.26
N GLU A 476 26.32 -7.07 -5.88
CA GLU A 476 26.50 -8.33 -5.17
C GLU A 476 25.79 -8.37 -3.81
N VAL A 477 25.38 -7.23 -3.27
CA VAL A 477 24.69 -7.17 -1.98
C VAL A 477 23.39 -7.97 -2.00
N VAL A 478 22.69 -8.02 -3.15
CA VAL A 478 21.41 -8.72 -3.27
C VAL A 478 21.57 -10.24 -3.09
N PRO A 479 22.35 -10.95 -3.94
CA PRO A 479 22.56 -12.39 -3.74
C PRO A 479 23.27 -12.69 -2.42
N ARG A 480 24.19 -11.85 -1.96
CA ARG A 480 24.86 -12.02 -0.67
C ARG A 480 23.88 -11.98 0.49
N THR A 481 23.00 -10.98 0.53
CA THR A 481 22.01 -10.86 1.60
C THR A 481 21.00 -12.00 1.58
N LEU A 482 20.58 -12.47 0.41
CA LEU A 482 19.72 -13.65 0.28
C LEU A 482 20.40 -14.90 0.89
N ALA A 483 21.66 -15.13 0.53
CA ALA A 483 22.43 -16.26 1.04
C ALA A 483 22.71 -16.14 2.55
N GLU A 484 23.05 -14.96 3.05
CA GLU A 484 23.27 -14.70 4.48
C GLU A 484 21.99 -14.95 5.32
N ASN A 485 20.84 -14.54 4.81
CA ASN A 485 19.55 -14.72 5.51
C ASN A 485 19.07 -16.19 5.46
N ALA A 486 19.45 -16.95 4.43
CA ALA A 486 19.08 -18.36 4.28
C ALA A 486 20.00 -19.30 5.06
N LEU A 487 21.33 -19.13 4.91
CA LEU A 487 22.33 -20.11 5.35
C LEU A 487 23.21 -19.61 6.51
N GLY A 488 23.21 -18.30 6.75
CA GLY A 488 24.12 -17.66 7.71
C GLY A 488 25.36 -17.04 7.05
N GLY A 489 26.05 -16.17 7.80
CA GLY A 489 27.04 -15.26 7.24
C GLY A 489 28.28 -15.92 6.60
N SER A 490 28.80 -17.05 7.16
CA SER A 490 29.99 -17.74 6.62
C SER A 490 29.65 -18.51 5.34
N GLU A 491 28.58 -19.27 5.37
CA GLU A 491 28.12 -20.09 4.26
C GLU A 491 27.59 -19.24 3.11
N GLY A 492 26.95 -18.09 3.42
CA GLY A 492 26.47 -17.14 2.42
C GLY A 492 27.57 -16.61 1.50
N ASN A 493 28.76 -16.29 2.04
CA ASN A 493 29.91 -15.86 1.23
C ASN A 493 30.45 -16.98 0.31
N GLU A 494 30.42 -18.23 0.76
CA GLU A 494 30.81 -19.37 -0.04
C GLU A 494 29.86 -19.58 -1.22
N VAL A 495 28.56 -19.47 -0.99
CA VAL A 495 27.54 -19.55 -2.05
C VAL A 495 27.74 -18.46 -3.12
N VAL A 496 28.00 -17.21 -2.72
CA VAL A 496 28.29 -16.13 -3.67
C VAL A 496 29.53 -16.46 -4.52
N SER A 497 30.58 -17.04 -3.92
CA SER A 497 31.78 -17.46 -4.67
C SER A 497 31.47 -18.58 -5.68
N ARG A 498 30.62 -19.52 -5.30
CA ARG A 498 30.17 -20.59 -6.21
C ARG A 498 29.31 -20.05 -7.35
N LEU A 499 28.45 -19.09 -7.05
CA LEU A 499 27.63 -18.40 -8.06
C LEU A 499 28.51 -17.66 -9.08
N TRP A 500 29.55 -16.96 -8.63
CA TRP A 500 30.52 -16.32 -9.53
C TRP A 500 31.16 -17.33 -10.47
N ALA A 501 31.61 -18.48 -9.93
CA ALA A 501 32.20 -19.54 -10.75
C ALA A 501 31.23 -20.12 -11.79
N LYS A 502 29.93 -20.21 -11.44
CA LYS A 502 28.87 -20.64 -12.39
C LYS A 502 28.59 -19.59 -13.45
N HIS A 503 28.54 -18.31 -13.09
CA HIS A 503 28.33 -17.20 -14.02
C HIS A 503 29.46 -16.99 -15.02
N GLU A 504 30.67 -17.54 -14.78
CA GLU A 504 31.75 -17.52 -15.76
C GLU A 504 31.58 -18.58 -16.86
N GLN A 505 30.72 -19.58 -16.64
CA GLN A 505 30.43 -20.62 -17.61
C GLN A 505 29.34 -20.15 -18.61
N ASP A 506 29.36 -20.68 -19.83
CA ASP A 506 28.36 -20.41 -20.84
C ASP A 506 26.98 -20.90 -20.36
N GLY A 507 25.99 -20.01 -20.38
CA GLY A 507 24.63 -20.28 -19.86
C GLY A 507 24.48 -20.13 -18.36
N GLY A 508 25.52 -19.72 -17.63
CA GLY A 508 25.50 -19.52 -16.19
C GLY A 508 24.69 -18.33 -15.69
N GLU A 509 24.26 -17.43 -16.58
CA GLU A 509 23.53 -16.19 -16.28
C GLU A 509 22.14 -16.38 -15.62
N VAL A 510 21.65 -17.61 -15.53
CA VAL A 510 20.36 -17.98 -14.96
C VAL A 510 20.45 -18.51 -13.52
N PHE A 511 21.66 -18.73 -13.01
CA PHE A 511 21.85 -19.29 -11.67
C PHE A 511 21.72 -18.21 -10.59
N GLY A 512 20.91 -18.47 -9.59
CA GLY A 512 20.70 -17.63 -8.40
C GLY A 512 20.91 -18.41 -7.11
N VAL A 513 20.63 -17.73 -6.00
CA VAL A 513 20.76 -18.31 -4.64
C VAL A 513 19.62 -19.28 -4.39
N ASP A 514 19.96 -20.48 -3.91
CA ASP A 514 19.02 -21.45 -3.36
C ASP A 514 18.81 -21.16 -1.87
N VAL A 515 17.60 -20.75 -1.52
CA VAL A 515 17.24 -20.40 -0.13
C VAL A 515 16.81 -21.61 0.70
N GLU A 516 16.49 -22.74 0.06
CA GLU A 516 16.09 -23.98 0.73
C GLU A 516 17.30 -24.87 1.04
N ALA A 517 18.46 -24.55 0.51
CA ALA A 517 19.72 -25.27 0.72
C ALA A 517 19.67 -26.75 0.33
N GLU A 518 18.80 -27.15 -0.59
CA GLU A 518 18.70 -28.53 -1.08
C GLU A 518 19.91 -28.96 -1.94
N SER A 519 20.68 -27.98 -2.43
CA SER A 519 21.84 -28.18 -3.31
C SER A 519 23.07 -27.43 -2.80
N ASP A 520 24.02 -27.15 -3.69
CA ASP A 520 25.22 -26.32 -3.41
C ASP A 520 24.94 -24.86 -2.96
N GLY A 521 23.69 -24.52 -2.61
CA GLY A 521 23.23 -23.17 -2.35
C GLY A 521 22.99 -22.36 -3.63
N THR A 522 22.95 -23.02 -4.80
CA THR A 522 22.73 -22.39 -6.11
C THR A 522 21.70 -23.15 -6.92
N LEU A 523 20.74 -22.44 -7.52
CA LEU A 523 19.69 -23.03 -8.35
C LEU A 523 19.53 -22.26 -9.68
N SER A 524 18.95 -22.91 -10.69
CA SER A 524 18.54 -22.27 -11.94
C SER A 524 17.21 -21.55 -11.74
N ALA A 525 17.22 -20.23 -11.72
CA ALA A 525 16.01 -19.42 -11.53
C ALA A 525 14.95 -19.62 -12.62
N VAL A 526 15.38 -19.93 -13.85
CA VAL A 526 14.47 -20.17 -14.98
C VAL A 526 13.75 -21.52 -14.86
N ASP A 527 14.48 -22.59 -14.51
CA ASP A 527 13.91 -23.93 -14.39
C ASP A 527 12.91 -24.02 -13.23
N HIS A 528 13.20 -23.33 -12.13
CA HIS A 528 12.31 -23.21 -10.97
C HIS A 528 11.27 -22.10 -11.10
N LYS A 529 11.21 -21.40 -12.25
CA LYS A 529 10.25 -20.33 -12.55
C LYS A 529 10.31 -19.16 -11.54
N ILE A 530 11.49 -18.90 -11.00
CA ILE A 530 11.73 -17.73 -10.12
C ILE A 530 12.12 -16.56 -11.01
N LEU A 531 11.10 -15.82 -11.46
CA LEU A 531 11.26 -14.74 -12.42
C LEU A 531 10.74 -13.43 -11.82
N ASP A 532 11.54 -12.40 -11.90
CA ASP A 532 11.20 -11.06 -11.43
C ASP A 532 10.79 -10.13 -12.57
N SER A 533 9.96 -9.13 -12.28
CA SER A 533 9.58 -8.08 -13.24
C SER A 533 10.80 -7.24 -13.60
N LEU A 534 11.11 -7.14 -14.90
CA LEU A 534 12.17 -6.27 -15.41
C LEU A 534 11.91 -4.80 -15.02
N ALA A 535 10.67 -4.36 -15.08
CA ALA A 535 10.29 -2.99 -14.73
C ALA A 535 10.59 -2.69 -13.26
N ALA A 536 10.22 -3.58 -12.33
CA ALA A 536 10.46 -3.40 -10.89
C ALA A 536 11.95 -3.31 -10.57
N LYS A 537 12.79 -4.21 -11.15
CA LYS A 537 14.26 -4.17 -10.98
C LYS A 537 14.89 -2.92 -11.61
N SER A 538 14.44 -2.52 -12.79
CA SER A 538 14.92 -1.31 -13.44
C SER A 538 14.68 -0.05 -12.60
N TRP A 539 13.48 0.08 -12.03
CA TRP A 539 13.14 1.18 -11.13
C TRP A 539 13.92 1.11 -9.82
N ALA A 540 14.09 -0.08 -9.24
CA ALA A 540 14.85 -0.25 -8.00
C ALA A 540 16.32 0.17 -8.16
N ILE A 541 16.99 -0.25 -9.24
CA ILE A 541 18.38 0.14 -9.53
C ILE A 541 18.50 1.65 -9.76
N ARG A 542 17.56 2.23 -10.49
CA ARG A 542 17.52 3.67 -10.77
C ARG A 542 17.36 4.46 -9.48
N LEU A 543 16.32 4.19 -8.71
CA LEU A 543 16.03 4.93 -7.46
C LEU A 543 17.11 4.75 -6.40
N ALA A 544 17.69 3.56 -6.27
CA ALA A 544 18.81 3.33 -5.36
C ALA A 544 20.04 4.16 -5.75
N THR A 545 20.36 4.23 -7.06
CA THR A 545 21.49 5.02 -7.56
C THR A 545 21.21 6.50 -7.40
N GLU A 546 20.01 6.99 -7.73
CA GLU A 546 19.62 8.40 -7.57
C GLU A 546 19.65 8.83 -6.10
N ALA A 547 19.20 7.99 -5.17
CA ALA A 547 19.29 8.24 -3.75
C ALA A 547 20.74 8.35 -3.27
N ALA A 548 21.60 7.41 -3.70
CA ALA A 548 23.02 7.44 -3.36
C ALA A 548 23.74 8.69 -3.93
N VAL A 549 23.48 9.04 -5.18
CA VAL A 549 24.00 10.25 -5.83
C VAL A 549 23.53 11.51 -5.10
N SER A 550 22.26 11.57 -4.74
CA SER A 550 21.70 12.70 -4.00
C SER A 550 22.38 12.90 -2.64
N VAL A 551 22.63 11.81 -1.90
CA VAL A 551 23.33 11.85 -0.61
C VAL A 551 24.80 12.29 -0.78
N LEU A 552 25.50 11.77 -1.80
CA LEU A 552 26.90 12.13 -2.10
C LEU A 552 27.08 13.56 -2.59
N SER A 553 26.02 14.17 -3.14
CA SER A 553 26.04 15.55 -3.63
C SER A 553 25.93 16.59 -2.51
N VAL A 554 25.63 16.15 -1.26
CA VAL A 554 25.49 17.04 -0.11
C VAL A 554 26.85 17.24 0.55
N ASP A 555 27.32 18.48 0.57
CA ASP A 555 28.58 18.90 1.21
C ASP A 555 28.39 19.46 2.61
N SER A 556 27.18 19.92 2.93
CA SER A 556 26.87 20.52 4.22
C SER A 556 25.44 20.25 4.67
N ILE A 557 25.24 20.14 5.98
CA ILE A 557 23.93 19.97 6.60
C ILE A 557 23.63 21.20 7.46
N ILE A 558 22.55 21.91 7.11
CA ILE A 558 22.09 23.08 7.84
C ILE A 558 20.70 22.76 8.42
N MET A 559 20.62 22.60 9.74
CA MET A 559 19.36 22.34 10.42
C MET A 559 18.88 23.61 11.13
N SER A 560 17.70 24.11 10.72
CA SER A 560 17.03 25.19 11.42
C SER A 560 16.37 24.68 12.71
N LYS A 561 16.24 25.56 13.70
CA LYS A 561 15.49 25.24 14.91
C LYS A 561 14.02 24.97 14.54
N PRO A 562 13.38 23.94 15.11
CA PRO A 562 11.97 23.71 14.92
C PRO A 562 11.19 24.97 15.26
N ALA A 563 10.24 25.36 14.40
CA ALA A 563 9.34 26.46 14.73
C ALA A 563 8.60 26.08 16.02
N GLY A 564 8.74 26.88 17.07
CA GLY A 564 7.99 26.66 18.30
C GLY A 564 6.50 26.66 17.96
N GLY A 565 5.78 25.62 18.38
CA GLY A 565 4.33 25.58 18.30
C GLY A 565 3.69 26.80 19.00
N PRO A 566 2.39 27.02 18.86
CA PRO A 566 1.71 28.12 19.53
C PRO A 566 2.05 28.06 21.01
N LYS A 567 2.64 29.15 21.52
CA LYS A 567 2.93 29.27 22.96
C LYS A 567 1.62 29.12 23.70
N ILE A 568 1.52 28.14 24.57
CA ILE A 568 0.40 28.05 25.52
C ILE A 568 0.38 29.41 26.23
N PRO A 569 -0.77 30.13 26.23
CA PRO A 569 -0.86 31.36 26.98
C PRO A 569 -0.47 31.05 28.41
N GLN A 570 0.59 31.74 28.93
CA GLN A 570 0.88 31.68 30.34
C GLN A 570 -0.38 32.20 31.04
N GLN A 571 -0.98 31.37 31.88
CA GLN A 571 -2.02 31.83 32.79
C GLN A 571 -1.44 33.06 33.52
N ALA A 572 -2.09 34.18 33.35
CA ALA A 572 -1.83 35.34 34.14
C ALA A 572 -1.95 34.92 35.62
N GLY A 573 -0.91 35.13 36.37
CA GLY A 573 -0.86 34.77 37.78
C GLY A 573 -2.10 35.30 38.50
N ASN A 574 -2.57 34.54 39.47
CA ASN A 574 -3.64 34.92 40.38
C ASN A 574 -3.42 36.34 40.92
N TRP A 575 -4.42 37.17 40.73
CA TRP A 575 -4.49 38.52 41.27
C TRP A 575 -5.09 38.51 42.69
N ASP A 576 -4.92 37.45 43.45
CA ASP A 576 -5.41 37.35 44.84
C ASP A 576 -4.25 36.95 45.77
N ASP A 577 -3.35 37.89 46.01
CA ASP A 577 -2.50 37.90 47.21
C ASP A 577 -2.05 39.38 47.46
N ASP A 578 -3.02 40.19 47.86
CA ASP A 578 -2.81 41.41 48.65
C ASP A 578 -4.16 41.75 49.33
N ASP A 579 -4.36 41.17 50.55
CA ASP A 579 -4.89 41.79 51.76
C ASP A 579 -4.79 40.83 52.97
#